data_6b16577798c84e1dd11af5266cc4e8ad
#
_entry.id   6b16577798c84e1dd11af5266cc4e8ad
#
_cell.length_a   1.000
_cell.length_b   1.000
_cell.length_c   1.000
_cell.angle_alpha   90.00
_cell.angle_beta   90.00
_cell.angle_gamma   90.00
#
_symmetry.space_group_name_H-M   'P 1'
#
loop_
_entity.id
_entity.type
_entity.pdbx_description
1 polymer ?
#
loop_
_entity_poly.entity_id
_entity_poly.type
_entity_poly.pdbx_seq_one_letter_code
_entity_poly.pdbx_strand_id
1 'polypeptide(L)'
;GTCRMNPVELVRKPKISNGRDRRLTSGEERRISRYFRDKNPQLYVIFHLALETAMRQGEILSLGWEHLDLQHGVAHLPETKNGSPRDVPLSRKARNYLQILPQQINGNVFSYTSSGFKSAWRTALLDLKIENLHFHDLRHEAISRLFELGTLNVMEIAAISGHRSLNMLKRYTHLRAYHLVSKLDARRKQTSKISPYFVPYPATVRNRNGVFIVTLHDFDLESRAETRELAISHAGVLLLRALAQAAQRGERVPTPGELPANIDERVMICPLTNSQFMTKANSIFISSS
;
A
#
# COMPACT_ATOMS: atom_id res chain seq x y z
N GLY A 1 7.77 54.72 -20.31
CA GLY A 1 6.38 54.75 -19.91
C GLY A 1 6.04 53.53 -19.12
N THR A 2 5.74 53.65 -17.83
CA THR A 2 5.30 52.57 -16.96
C THR A 2 3.82 52.27 -17.28
N CYS A 3 3.55 51.05 -17.72
CA CYS A 3 2.20 50.58 -17.93
C CYS A 3 1.48 50.45 -16.57
N ARG A 4 0.48 51.29 -16.29
CA ARG A 4 -0.26 51.31 -15.01
C ARG A 4 -1.25 50.15 -14.82
N MET A 5 -1.54 49.40 -15.88
CA MET A 5 -2.41 48.22 -15.85
C MET A 5 -1.73 47.06 -16.57
N ASN A 6 -1.83 45.85 -15.98
CA ASN A 6 -1.36 44.64 -16.63
C ASN A 6 -2.27 44.33 -17.83
N PRO A 7 -1.79 44.45 -19.10
CA PRO A 7 -2.63 44.28 -20.29
C PRO A 7 -3.18 42.83 -20.41
N VAL A 8 -2.64 41.87 -19.63
CA VAL A 8 -3.07 40.47 -19.67
C VAL A 8 -4.22 40.17 -18.70
N GLU A 9 -4.56 41.10 -17.79
CA GLU A 9 -5.68 40.91 -16.84
C GLU A 9 -7.05 40.80 -17.53
N LEU A 10 -7.24 41.51 -18.62
CA LEU A 10 -8.48 41.50 -19.41
C LEU A 10 -8.52 40.32 -20.40
N VAL A 11 -7.44 39.58 -20.60
CA VAL A 11 -7.42 38.48 -21.55
C VAL A 11 -8.03 37.23 -20.90
N ARG A 12 -9.18 36.80 -21.46
CA ARG A 12 -9.85 35.59 -21.02
C ARG A 12 -8.92 34.37 -21.23
N LYS A 13 -8.51 33.72 -20.15
CA LYS A 13 -7.71 32.52 -20.25
C LYS A 13 -8.46 31.46 -21.09
N PRO A 14 -7.81 30.82 -22.07
CA PRO A 14 -8.43 29.73 -22.81
C PRO A 14 -8.84 28.62 -21.82
N LYS A 15 -9.99 27.98 -22.12
CA LYS A 15 -10.42 26.82 -21.33
C LYS A 15 -9.32 25.76 -21.41
N ILE A 16 -8.82 25.33 -20.25
CA ILE A 16 -7.89 24.20 -20.18
C ILE A 16 -8.66 23.00 -20.70
N SER A 17 -8.22 22.41 -21.81
CA SER A 17 -8.79 21.16 -22.32
C SER A 17 -8.63 20.06 -21.26
N ASN A 18 -9.64 19.21 -21.13
CA ASN A 18 -9.49 17.99 -20.36
C ASN A 18 -8.26 17.25 -20.90
N GLY A 19 -7.31 16.91 -20.01
CA GLY A 19 -6.09 16.20 -20.41
C GLY A 19 -6.44 14.87 -21.10
N ARG A 20 -5.48 14.32 -21.83
CA ARG A 20 -5.65 13.05 -22.55
C ARG A 20 -5.95 11.89 -21.57
N ASP A 21 -6.95 11.08 -21.91
CA ASP A 21 -7.37 9.88 -21.15
C ASP A 21 -7.03 8.58 -21.88
N ARG A 22 -6.14 8.65 -22.88
CA ARG A 22 -5.72 7.50 -23.69
C ARG A 22 -4.99 6.46 -22.83
N ARG A 23 -5.58 5.30 -22.68
CA ARG A 23 -4.98 4.12 -22.04
C ARG A 23 -4.35 3.20 -23.08
N LEU A 24 -3.26 2.53 -22.70
CA LEU A 24 -2.64 1.48 -23.51
C LEU A 24 -3.48 0.20 -23.42
N THR A 25 -3.89 -0.35 -24.56
CA THR A 25 -4.56 -1.65 -24.54
C THR A 25 -3.56 -2.79 -24.39
N SER A 26 -3.99 -3.91 -23.81
CA SER A 26 -3.13 -5.11 -23.68
C SER A 26 -2.67 -5.67 -25.04
N GLY A 27 -3.47 -5.47 -26.09
CA GLY A 27 -3.10 -5.82 -27.47
C GLY A 27 -1.98 -4.93 -28.02
N GLU A 28 -2.07 -3.63 -27.83
CA GLU A 28 -1.05 -2.67 -28.23
C GLU A 28 0.26 -2.89 -27.47
N GLU A 29 0.19 -3.09 -26.15
CA GLU A 29 1.35 -3.38 -25.32
C GLU A 29 2.12 -4.59 -25.84
N ARG A 30 1.44 -5.70 -26.12
CA ARG A 30 2.09 -6.91 -26.66
C ARG A 30 2.72 -6.69 -28.03
N ARG A 31 2.06 -5.92 -28.92
CA ARG A 31 2.57 -5.62 -30.26
C ARG A 31 3.80 -4.74 -30.21
N ILE A 32 3.77 -3.65 -29.42
CA ILE A 32 4.91 -2.73 -29.24
C ILE A 32 6.07 -3.48 -28.58
N SER A 33 5.81 -4.23 -27.51
CA SER A 33 6.82 -5.01 -26.79
C SER A 33 7.54 -6.00 -27.72
N ARG A 34 6.80 -6.76 -28.55
CA ARG A 34 7.37 -7.68 -29.53
C ARG A 34 8.20 -6.94 -30.58
N TYR A 35 7.65 -5.88 -31.16
CA TYR A 35 8.33 -5.08 -32.17
C TYR A 35 9.69 -4.55 -31.70
N PHE A 36 9.75 -3.99 -30.50
CA PHE A 36 10.99 -3.46 -29.94
C PHE A 36 11.97 -4.56 -29.54
N ARG A 37 11.48 -5.67 -28.95
CA ARG A 37 12.34 -6.80 -28.60
C ARG A 37 13.14 -7.32 -29.81
N ASP A 38 12.47 -7.40 -30.96
CA ASP A 38 13.06 -7.96 -32.19
C ASP A 38 13.96 -6.95 -32.89
N LYS A 39 13.71 -5.64 -32.72
CA LYS A 39 14.44 -4.59 -33.44
C LYS A 39 15.55 -3.90 -32.64
N ASN A 40 15.30 -3.59 -31.38
CA ASN A 40 16.25 -2.80 -30.57
C ASN A 40 16.04 -2.98 -29.05
N PRO A 41 16.99 -3.60 -28.34
CA PRO A 41 16.85 -3.86 -26.91
C PRO A 41 16.75 -2.57 -26.07
N GLN A 42 17.35 -1.45 -26.49
CA GLN A 42 17.21 -0.19 -25.73
C GLN A 42 15.77 0.34 -25.81
N LEU A 43 15.14 0.34 -26.99
CA LEU A 43 13.73 0.75 -27.14
C LEU A 43 12.79 -0.16 -26.37
N TYR A 44 13.09 -1.46 -26.33
CA TYR A 44 12.36 -2.44 -25.53
C TYR A 44 12.41 -2.08 -24.04
N VAL A 45 13.60 -1.81 -23.53
CA VAL A 45 13.81 -1.46 -22.12
C VAL A 45 13.17 -0.10 -21.78
N ILE A 46 13.34 0.93 -22.63
CA ILE A 46 12.71 2.25 -22.44
C ILE A 46 11.20 2.13 -22.34
N PHE A 47 10.57 1.34 -23.22
CA PHE A 47 9.12 1.11 -23.22
C PHE A 47 8.65 0.49 -21.90
N HIS A 48 9.32 -0.56 -21.48
CA HIS A 48 8.94 -1.25 -20.23
C HIS A 48 9.24 -0.43 -18.97
N LEU A 49 10.35 0.30 -18.92
CA LEU A 49 10.64 1.22 -17.82
C LEU A 49 9.59 2.30 -17.69
N ALA A 50 9.10 2.86 -18.81
CA ALA A 50 8.05 3.87 -18.75
C ALA A 50 6.78 3.33 -18.09
N LEU A 51 6.41 2.07 -18.34
CA LEU A 51 5.24 1.40 -17.76
C LEU A 51 5.43 1.00 -16.30
N GLU A 52 6.65 0.59 -15.91
CA GLU A 52 6.93 0.11 -14.56
C GLU A 52 7.21 1.24 -13.56
N THR A 53 7.75 2.38 -14.01
CA THR A 53 8.28 3.44 -13.12
C THR A 53 7.50 4.75 -13.19
N ALA A 54 6.64 4.94 -14.17
CA ALA A 54 5.99 6.21 -14.46
C ALA A 54 6.96 7.41 -14.66
N MET A 55 8.24 7.15 -14.98
CA MET A 55 9.22 8.18 -15.26
C MET A 55 8.88 8.98 -16.52
N ARG A 56 9.34 10.23 -16.58
CA ARG A 56 9.22 11.04 -17.80
C ARG A 56 10.23 10.55 -18.85
N GLN A 57 9.93 10.76 -20.13
CA GLN A 57 10.84 10.41 -21.24
C GLN A 57 12.26 10.93 -20.99
N GLY A 58 12.40 12.20 -20.65
CA GLY A 58 13.72 12.80 -20.40
C GLY A 58 14.45 12.15 -19.22
N GLU A 59 13.75 11.80 -18.15
CA GLU A 59 14.31 11.12 -16.99
C GLU A 59 14.84 9.73 -17.36
N ILE A 60 14.09 8.97 -18.18
CA ILE A 60 14.53 7.66 -18.64
C ILE A 60 15.76 7.80 -19.53
N LEU A 61 15.73 8.70 -20.53
CA LEU A 61 16.82 8.85 -21.48
C LEU A 61 18.12 9.41 -20.86
N SER A 62 18.03 10.13 -19.74
CA SER A 62 19.18 10.68 -19.02
C SER A 62 19.73 9.76 -17.92
N LEU A 63 19.22 8.53 -17.79
CA LEU A 63 19.72 7.59 -16.79
C LEU A 63 21.18 7.22 -17.08
N GLY A 64 22.03 7.37 -16.05
CA GLY A 64 23.35 6.78 -16.00
C GLY A 64 23.35 5.53 -15.12
N TRP A 65 24.27 4.60 -15.36
CA TRP A 65 24.44 3.42 -14.51
C TRP A 65 24.81 3.79 -13.08
N GLU A 66 25.48 4.91 -12.88
CA GLU A 66 25.80 5.51 -11.56
C GLU A 66 24.56 5.92 -10.77
N HIS A 67 23.43 6.16 -11.44
CA HIS A 67 22.16 6.52 -10.82
C HIS A 67 21.34 5.28 -10.40
N LEU A 68 21.80 4.06 -10.72
CA LEU A 68 21.04 2.84 -10.53
C LEU A 68 21.62 1.97 -9.41
N ASP A 69 20.94 1.89 -8.31
CA ASP A 69 21.16 0.85 -7.30
C ASP A 69 20.25 -0.35 -7.58
N LEU A 70 20.75 -1.26 -8.41
CA LEU A 70 20.00 -2.46 -8.78
C LEU A 70 19.90 -3.48 -7.65
N GLN A 71 20.78 -3.41 -6.65
CA GLN A 71 20.73 -4.29 -5.48
C GLN A 71 19.54 -3.93 -4.59
N HIS A 72 19.39 -2.67 -4.23
CA HIS A 72 18.28 -2.18 -3.42
C HIS A 72 17.05 -1.83 -4.28
N GLY A 73 17.19 -1.79 -5.60
CA GLY A 73 16.09 -1.54 -6.54
C GLY A 73 15.64 -0.08 -6.55
N VAL A 74 16.58 0.84 -6.65
CA VAL A 74 16.31 2.29 -6.67
C VAL A 74 17.02 2.95 -7.85
N ALA A 75 16.33 3.87 -8.52
CA ALA A 75 16.92 4.80 -9.47
C ALA A 75 16.94 6.21 -8.86
N HIS A 76 18.11 6.77 -8.66
CA HIS A 76 18.32 8.12 -8.15
C HIS A 76 18.23 9.11 -9.31
N LEU A 77 17.18 9.91 -9.35
CA LEU A 77 17.02 10.94 -10.36
C LEU A 77 17.58 12.27 -9.82
N PRO A 78 18.65 12.80 -10.41
CA PRO A 78 19.18 14.10 -10.03
C PRO A 78 18.16 15.21 -10.36
N GLU A 79 18.40 16.42 -9.82
CA GLU A 79 17.55 17.56 -10.12
C GLU A 79 17.54 17.86 -11.61
N THR A 80 16.34 17.84 -12.20
CA THR A 80 16.12 18.19 -13.61
C THR A 80 15.54 19.58 -13.73
N LYS A 81 15.72 20.24 -14.88
CA LYS A 81 15.24 21.60 -15.16
C LYS A 81 13.79 21.89 -14.68
N ASN A 82 12.97 20.84 -14.55
CA ASN A 82 11.55 20.93 -14.18
C ASN A 82 11.16 20.03 -13.00
N GLY A 83 12.12 19.50 -12.23
CA GLY A 83 11.84 18.57 -11.14
C GLY A 83 12.86 18.63 -10.01
N SER A 84 12.44 18.41 -8.77
CA SER A 84 13.32 18.14 -7.65
C SER A 84 13.94 16.74 -7.77
N PRO A 85 15.14 16.51 -7.19
CA PRO A 85 15.73 15.17 -7.11
C PRO A 85 14.75 14.23 -6.41
N ARG A 86 14.71 12.98 -6.83
CA ARG A 86 13.90 11.95 -6.21
C ARG A 86 14.41 10.55 -6.50
N ASP A 87 14.03 9.64 -5.65
CA ASP A 87 14.28 8.22 -5.80
C ASP A 87 13.05 7.54 -6.38
N VAL A 88 13.26 6.73 -7.41
CA VAL A 88 12.21 5.95 -8.07
C VAL A 88 12.44 4.46 -7.77
N PRO A 89 11.50 3.80 -7.08
CA PRO A 89 11.62 2.37 -6.83
C PRO A 89 11.51 1.58 -8.14
N LEU A 90 12.39 0.61 -8.28
CA LEU A 90 12.44 -0.31 -9.41
C LEU A 90 11.85 -1.67 -9.04
N SER A 91 10.74 -2.03 -9.65
CA SER A 91 10.18 -3.38 -9.52
C SER A 91 11.20 -4.44 -9.96
N ARG A 92 10.99 -5.70 -9.55
CA ARG A 92 11.82 -6.81 -10.05
C ARG A 92 11.84 -6.84 -11.59
N LYS A 93 10.70 -6.57 -12.23
CA LYS A 93 10.60 -6.52 -13.69
C LYS A 93 11.45 -5.38 -14.27
N ALA A 94 11.38 -4.17 -13.70
CA ALA A 94 12.18 -3.03 -14.13
C ALA A 94 13.69 -3.33 -14.07
N ARG A 95 14.15 -3.95 -12.97
CA ARG A 95 15.54 -4.37 -12.81
C ARG A 95 15.96 -5.40 -13.85
N ASN A 96 15.12 -6.41 -14.09
CA ASN A 96 15.39 -7.43 -15.11
C ASN A 96 15.49 -6.83 -16.51
N TYR A 97 14.67 -5.82 -16.85
CA TYR A 97 14.79 -5.12 -18.12
C TYR A 97 16.10 -4.35 -18.23
N LEU A 98 16.53 -3.66 -17.19
CA LEU A 98 17.83 -2.94 -17.19
C LEU A 98 19.01 -3.89 -17.37
N GLN A 99 18.97 -5.07 -16.75
CA GLN A 99 20.03 -6.08 -16.86
C GLN A 99 20.20 -6.68 -18.27
N ILE A 100 19.24 -6.49 -19.18
CA ILE A 100 19.38 -6.89 -20.59
C ILE A 100 20.43 -6.02 -21.32
N LEU A 101 20.64 -4.79 -20.86
CA LEU A 101 21.50 -3.83 -21.51
C LEU A 101 22.97 -3.96 -21.06
N PRO A 102 23.92 -3.92 -22.01
CA PRO A 102 25.33 -3.84 -21.65
C PRO A 102 25.64 -2.47 -21.04
N GLN A 103 26.54 -2.45 -20.08
CA GLN A 103 27.06 -1.18 -19.54
C GLN A 103 27.91 -0.50 -20.63
N GLN A 104 27.53 0.74 -20.96
CA GLN A 104 28.24 1.53 -21.95
C GLN A 104 29.44 2.23 -21.33
N ILE A 105 30.51 2.44 -22.13
CA ILE A 105 31.75 3.10 -21.68
C ILE A 105 31.52 4.53 -21.20
N ASN A 106 30.53 5.23 -21.76
CA ASN A 106 30.17 6.61 -21.39
C ASN A 106 29.31 6.70 -20.11
N GLY A 107 29.04 5.59 -19.46
CA GLY A 107 28.24 5.53 -18.22
C GLY A 107 26.72 5.68 -18.41
N ASN A 108 26.24 6.04 -19.61
CA ASN A 108 24.81 6.16 -19.89
C ASN A 108 24.15 4.80 -20.04
N VAL A 109 22.88 4.68 -19.58
CA VAL A 109 22.07 3.46 -19.81
C VAL A 109 21.59 3.40 -21.25
N PHE A 110 21.22 4.54 -21.82
CA PHE A 110 20.69 4.65 -23.18
C PHE A 110 21.52 5.59 -24.04
N SER A 111 21.64 5.27 -25.33
CA SER A 111 22.35 6.11 -26.32
C SER A 111 21.42 7.04 -27.11
N TYR A 112 20.13 7.00 -26.84
CA TYR A 112 19.14 7.79 -27.56
C TYR A 112 19.11 9.25 -27.14
N THR A 113 19.19 10.16 -28.12
CA THR A 113 18.77 11.56 -27.92
C THR A 113 17.24 11.64 -27.88
N SER A 114 16.71 12.73 -27.29
CA SER A 114 15.24 12.93 -27.24
C SER A 114 14.58 12.96 -28.63
N SER A 115 15.24 13.57 -29.63
CA SER A 115 14.75 13.61 -31.01
C SER A 115 14.84 12.24 -31.71
N GLY A 116 15.95 11.54 -31.55
CA GLY A 116 16.14 10.20 -32.10
C GLY A 116 15.12 9.21 -31.54
N PHE A 117 14.89 9.24 -30.25
CA PHE A 117 13.86 8.43 -29.61
C PHE A 117 12.45 8.74 -30.12
N LYS A 118 12.07 10.02 -30.23
CA LYS A 118 10.75 10.41 -30.77
C LYS A 118 10.54 9.93 -32.20
N SER A 119 11.60 9.98 -33.03
CA SER A 119 11.53 9.45 -34.40
C SER A 119 11.32 7.94 -34.38
N ALA A 120 12.12 7.20 -33.63
CA ALA A 120 12.00 5.73 -33.51
C ALA A 120 10.63 5.30 -32.97
N TRP A 121 10.10 6.01 -31.96
CA TRP A 121 8.75 5.78 -31.41
C TRP A 121 7.67 5.97 -32.49
N ARG A 122 7.72 7.09 -33.21
CA ARG A 122 6.75 7.40 -34.29
C ARG A 122 6.81 6.34 -35.40
N THR A 123 8.00 5.95 -35.84
CA THR A 123 8.17 4.89 -36.84
C THR A 123 7.56 3.57 -36.40
N ALA A 124 7.80 3.17 -35.12
CA ALA A 124 7.22 1.94 -34.59
C ALA A 124 5.68 1.98 -34.57
N LEU A 125 5.07 3.11 -34.20
CA LEU A 125 3.61 3.24 -34.21
C LEU A 125 3.02 3.20 -35.62
N LEU A 126 3.72 3.79 -36.61
CA LEU A 126 3.31 3.72 -38.02
C LEU A 126 3.37 2.28 -38.55
N ASP A 127 4.49 1.59 -38.31
CA ASP A 127 4.67 0.18 -38.71
C ASP A 127 3.62 -0.74 -38.12
N LEU A 128 3.26 -0.46 -36.85
CA LEU A 128 2.25 -1.20 -36.10
C LEU A 128 0.82 -0.74 -36.39
N LYS A 129 0.61 0.32 -37.16
CA LYS A 129 -0.70 0.92 -37.39
C LYS A 129 -1.43 1.22 -36.05
N ILE A 130 -0.70 1.81 -35.09
CA ILE A 130 -1.26 2.25 -33.80
C ILE A 130 -1.42 3.78 -33.88
N GLU A 131 -2.66 4.22 -33.79
CA GLU A 131 -3.00 5.62 -33.89
C GLU A 131 -3.17 6.27 -32.53
N ASN A 132 -2.94 7.58 -32.47
CA ASN A 132 -3.24 8.42 -31.32
C ASN A 132 -2.60 7.94 -29.99
N LEU A 133 -1.42 7.31 -30.04
CA LEU A 133 -0.65 6.92 -28.85
C LEU A 133 0.63 7.76 -28.77
N HIS A 134 0.77 8.56 -27.73
CA HIS A 134 2.00 9.29 -27.44
C HIS A 134 2.81 8.55 -26.38
N PHE A 135 4.14 8.72 -26.38
CA PHE A 135 4.97 8.10 -25.35
C PHE A 135 4.59 8.55 -23.94
N HIS A 136 4.13 9.80 -23.79
CA HIS A 136 3.66 10.32 -22.49
C HIS A 136 2.41 9.60 -21.97
N ASP A 137 1.61 9.00 -22.84
CA ASP A 137 0.44 8.22 -22.43
C ASP A 137 0.84 6.96 -21.66
N LEU A 138 2.07 6.45 -21.87
CA LEU A 138 2.62 5.33 -21.07
C LEU A 138 2.81 5.72 -19.61
N ARG A 139 3.18 6.96 -19.32
CA ARG A 139 3.25 7.46 -17.95
C ARG A 139 1.86 7.54 -17.31
N HIS A 140 0.85 7.97 -18.06
CA HIS A 140 -0.55 7.94 -17.60
C HIS A 140 -0.99 6.50 -17.31
N GLU A 141 -0.64 5.57 -18.18
CA GLU A 141 -0.90 4.14 -18.01
C GLU A 141 -0.22 3.59 -16.74
N ALA A 142 1.07 3.88 -16.55
CA ALA A 142 1.83 3.46 -15.38
C ALA A 142 1.20 3.97 -14.08
N ILE A 143 0.83 5.26 -14.02
CA ILE A 143 0.16 5.85 -12.85
C ILE A 143 -1.18 5.17 -12.60
N SER A 144 -1.98 4.93 -13.65
CA SER A 144 -3.25 4.20 -13.53
C SER A 144 -3.04 2.82 -12.92
N ARG A 145 -2.04 2.07 -13.39
CA ARG A 145 -1.69 0.75 -12.82
C ARG A 145 -1.27 0.83 -11.36
N LEU A 146 -0.50 1.86 -10.97
CA LEU A 146 -0.15 2.08 -9.56
C LEU A 146 -1.40 2.34 -8.68
N PHE A 147 -2.39 3.06 -9.19
CA PHE A 147 -3.67 3.23 -8.50
C PHE A 147 -4.49 1.92 -8.46
N GLU A 148 -4.50 1.16 -9.54
CA GLU A 148 -5.18 -0.13 -9.67
C GLU A 148 -4.60 -1.21 -8.76
N LEU A 149 -3.31 -1.19 -8.44
CA LEU A 149 -2.71 -2.08 -7.45
C LEU A 149 -3.38 -1.98 -6.07
N GLY A 150 -3.90 -0.81 -5.69
CA GLY A 150 -4.63 -0.60 -4.43
C GLY A 150 -3.76 -0.67 -3.15
N THR A 151 -2.52 -1.09 -3.23
CA THR A 151 -1.58 -1.21 -2.10
C THR A 151 -0.90 0.10 -1.75
N LEU A 152 -0.61 0.95 -2.74
CA LEU A 152 0.07 2.23 -2.56
C LEU A 152 -0.93 3.34 -2.22
N ASN A 153 -0.58 4.24 -1.32
CA ASN A 153 -1.37 5.45 -1.07
C ASN A 153 -1.07 6.55 -2.11
N VAL A 154 -1.85 7.63 -2.12
CA VAL A 154 -1.70 8.71 -3.12
C VAL A 154 -0.39 9.46 -2.98
N MET A 155 0.15 9.59 -1.75
CA MET A 155 1.42 10.25 -1.49
C MET A 155 2.59 9.41 -2.02
N GLU A 156 2.55 8.10 -1.84
CA GLU A 156 3.53 7.17 -2.40
C GLU A 156 3.54 7.20 -3.92
N ILE A 157 2.35 7.21 -4.55
CA ILE A 157 2.24 7.36 -6.02
C ILE A 157 2.76 8.72 -6.48
N ALA A 158 2.51 9.80 -5.73
CA ALA A 158 3.04 11.12 -6.03
C ALA A 158 4.58 11.15 -5.95
N ALA A 159 5.16 10.52 -4.93
CA ALA A 159 6.61 10.39 -4.75
C ALA A 159 7.25 9.60 -5.92
N ILE A 160 6.72 8.42 -6.25
CA ILE A 160 7.19 7.58 -7.37
C ILE A 160 7.14 8.36 -8.68
N SER A 161 5.98 8.94 -8.99
CA SER A 161 5.75 9.60 -10.26
C SER A 161 6.34 11.03 -10.34
N GLY A 162 6.71 11.63 -9.21
CA GLY A 162 7.23 12.99 -9.15
C GLY A 162 6.18 14.07 -9.45
N HIS A 163 4.95 13.90 -8.96
CA HIS A 163 3.92 14.92 -9.01
C HIS A 163 4.03 15.85 -7.80
N ARG A 164 4.24 17.15 -8.06
CA ARG A 164 4.31 18.19 -7.00
C ARG A 164 2.95 18.53 -6.40
N SER A 165 1.86 18.32 -7.16
CA SER A 165 0.50 18.61 -6.71
C SER A 165 -0.37 17.38 -6.80
N LEU A 166 -1.05 17.04 -5.69
CA LEU A 166 -2.01 15.95 -5.65
C LEU A 166 -3.23 16.19 -6.56
N ASN A 167 -3.52 17.46 -6.91
CA ASN A 167 -4.58 17.76 -7.86
C ASN A 167 -4.37 17.10 -9.22
N MET A 168 -3.10 16.91 -9.64
CA MET A 168 -2.78 16.23 -10.89
C MET A 168 -3.11 14.73 -10.85
N LEU A 169 -3.19 14.14 -9.65
CA LEU A 169 -3.51 12.74 -9.44
C LEU A 169 -5.01 12.48 -9.20
N LYS A 170 -5.82 13.51 -8.97
CA LYS A 170 -7.28 13.37 -8.74
C LYS A 170 -7.98 12.60 -9.86
N ARG A 171 -7.52 12.76 -11.10
CA ARG A 171 -8.09 12.06 -12.26
C ARG A 171 -8.00 10.53 -12.19
N TYR A 172 -7.13 9.98 -11.32
CA TYR A 172 -6.92 8.54 -11.17
C TYR A 172 -7.60 7.97 -9.92
N THR A 173 -8.14 8.80 -9.04
CA THR A 173 -8.69 8.34 -7.75
C THR A 173 -9.90 7.42 -7.90
N HIS A 174 -10.67 7.55 -8.97
CA HIS A 174 -11.81 6.66 -9.26
C HIS A 174 -11.38 5.19 -9.45
N LEU A 175 -10.15 4.93 -9.90
CA LEU A 175 -9.61 3.58 -10.10
C LEU A 175 -9.44 2.80 -8.79
N ARG A 176 -9.53 3.48 -7.63
CA ARG A 176 -9.38 2.86 -6.31
C ARG A 176 -10.70 2.42 -5.67
N ALA A 177 -11.85 2.77 -6.23
CA ALA A 177 -13.14 2.53 -5.59
C ALA A 177 -13.34 1.06 -5.20
N TYR A 178 -13.05 0.12 -6.09
CA TYR A 178 -13.16 -1.32 -5.81
C TYR A 178 -12.22 -1.79 -4.69
N HIS A 179 -10.98 -1.27 -4.65
CA HIS A 179 -10.03 -1.59 -3.58
C HIS A 179 -10.42 -0.98 -2.23
N LEU A 180 -11.11 0.15 -2.24
CA LEU A 180 -11.64 0.74 -1.00
C LEU A 180 -12.74 -0.13 -0.39
N VAL A 181 -13.61 -0.74 -1.20
CA VAL A 181 -14.62 -1.69 -0.70
C VAL A 181 -13.94 -2.84 0.04
N SER A 182 -12.96 -3.49 -0.58
CA SER A 182 -12.24 -4.60 0.05
C SER A 182 -11.51 -4.20 1.34
N LYS A 183 -10.97 -2.97 1.40
CA LYS A 183 -10.35 -2.43 2.62
C LYS A 183 -11.37 -2.13 3.72
N LEU A 184 -12.55 -1.63 3.38
CA LEU A 184 -13.65 -1.43 4.32
C LEU A 184 -14.12 -2.77 4.90
N ASP A 185 -14.27 -3.78 4.06
CA ASP A 185 -14.68 -5.12 4.48
C ASP A 185 -13.59 -5.85 5.27
N ALA A 186 -12.30 -5.69 4.92
CA ALA A 186 -11.18 -6.24 5.67
C ALA A 186 -11.14 -5.68 7.11
N ARG A 187 -11.43 -4.38 7.27
CA ARG A 187 -11.53 -3.75 8.60
C ARG A 187 -12.69 -4.33 9.42
N ARG A 188 -13.82 -4.62 8.80
CA ARG A 188 -14.95 -5.31 9.46
C ARG A 188 -14.60 -6.77 9.81
N LYS A 189 -13.91 -7.49 8.93
CA LYS A 189 -13.44 -8.86 9.21
C LYS A 189 -12.39 -8.92 10.33
N GLN A 190 -11.49 -7.96 10.41
CA GLN A 190 -10.54 -7.87 11.53
C GLN A 190 -11.25 -7.57 12.86
N THR A 191 -12.20 -6.65 12.88
CA THR A 191 -12.99 -6.38 14.09
C THR A 191 -13.80 -7.61 14.51
N SER A 192 -14.36 -8.36 13.57
CA SER A 192 -15.09 -9.59 13.88
C SER A 192 -14.18 -10.74 14.35
N LYS A 193 -12.92 -10.79 13.92
CA LYS A 193 -11.93 -11.78 14.40
C LYS A 193 -11.36 -11.42 15.78
N ILE A 194 -11.28 -10.14 16.11
CA ILE A 194 -10.73 -9.65 17.38
C ILE A 194 -11.85 -9.50 18.43
N SER A 195 -13.10 -9.33 18.00
CA SER A 195 -14.25 -9.10 18.90
C SER A 195 -14.37 -10.14 20.03
N PRO A 196 -14.24 -11.46 19.81
CA PRO A 196 -14.32 -12.45 20.88
C PRO A 196 -13.26 -12.28 21.97
N TYR A 197 -12.10 -11.71 21.62
CA TYR A 197 -10.98 -11.54 22.56
C TYR A 197 -11.10 -10.27 23.42
N PHE A 198 -12.03 -9.37 23.08
CA PHE A 198 -12.20 -8.06 23.76
C PHE A 198 -13.55 -7.87 24.44
N VAL A 199 -14.43 -8.87 24.37
CA VAL A 199 -15.71 -8.82 25.06
C VAL A 199 -15.58 -9.30 26.51
N PRO A 200 -16.35 -8.71 27.45
CA PRO A 200 -16.42 -9.23 28.81
C PRO A 200 -17.13 -10.59 28.83
N TYR A 201 -16.64 -11.49 29.66
CA TYR A 201 -17.25 -12.80 29.87
C TYR A 201 -17.95 -12.84 31.21
N PRO A 202 -19.16 -13.46 31.28
CA PRO A 202 -19.89 -13.56 32.51
C PRO A 202 -19.27 -14.62 33.43
N ALA A 203 -19.14 -14.29 34.70
CA ALA A 203 -18.61 -15.18 35.72
C ALA A 203 -19.45 -15.11 36.98
N THR A 204 -19.36 -16.14 37.81
CA THR A 204 -20.02 -16.21 39.09
C THR A 204 -19.03 -16.09 40.21
N VAL A 205 -19.40 -15.39 41.29
CA VAL A 205 -18.58 -15.25 42.49
C VAL A 205 -19.29 -15.96 43.63
N ARG A 206 -18.56 -16.78 44.37
CA ARG A 206 -19.04 -17.46 45.59
C ARG A 206 -18.05 -17.30 46.72
N ASN A 207 -18.51 -17.11 47.92
CA ASN A 207 -17.70 -17.13 49.14
C ASN A 207 -17.88 -18.47 49.84
N ARG A 208 -16.79 -19.21 50.07
CA ARG A 208 -16.77 -20.42 50.88
C ARG A 208 -15.70 -20.30 51.96
N ASN A 209 -16.14 -20.25 53.22
CA ASN A 209 -15.24 -20.19 54.37
C ASN A 209 -14.17 -19.09 54.29
N GLY A 210 -14.55 -17.89 53.83
CA GLY A 210 -13.62 -16.77 53.72
C GLY A 210 -12.80 -16.72 52.44
N VAL A 211 -12.92 -17.72 51.54
CA VAL A 211 -12.27 -17.72 50.23
C VAL A 211 -13.28 -17.40 49.15
N PHE A 212 -12.95 -16.40 48.34
CA PHE A 212 -13.72 -16.03 47.17
C PHE A 212 -13.32 -16.87 45.98
N ILE A 213 -14.30 -17.48 45.32
CA ILE A 213 -14.13 -18.32 44.14
C ILE A 213 -14.86 -17.66 42.98
N VAL A 214 -14.15 -17.36 41.90
CA VAL A 214 -14.72 -16.82 40.64
C VAL A 214 -14.66 -17.90 39.60
N THR A 215 -15.82 -18.26 39.03
CA THR A 215 -15.92 -19.28 37.95
C THR A 215 -16.31 -18.65 36.65
N LEU A 216 -15.46 -18.83 35.62
CA LEU A 216 -15.71 -18.48 34.22
C LEU A 216 -16.26 -19.70 33.49
N HIS A 217 -17.60 -19.79 33.39
CA HIS A 217 -18.30 -20.97 32.88
C HIS A 217 -17.99 -21.27 31.41
N ASP A 218 -17.80 -20.26 30.58
CA ASP A 218 -17.51 -20.42 29.16
C ASP A 218 -16.14 -21.07 28.88
N PHE A 219 -15.22 -21.06 29.83
CA PHE A 219 -13.87 -21.61 29.74
C PHE A 219 -13.56 -22.72 30.73
N ASP A 220 -14.51 -23.07 31.60
CA ASP A 220 -14.32 -24.02 32.69
C ASP A 220 -13.09 -23.65 33.57
N LEU A 221 -12.96 -22.35 33.92
CA LEU A 221 -11.84 -21.84 34.68
C LEU A 221 -12.32 -21.31 36.04
N GLU A 222 -11.56 -21.61 37.08
CA GLU A 222 -11.77 -21.08 38.43
C GLU A 222 -10.55 -20.33 38.94
N SER A 223 -10.79 -19.19 39.59
CA SER A 223 -9.81 -18.47 40.39
C SER A 223 -10.23 -18.45 41.89
N ARG A 224 -9.26 -18.42 42.79
CA ARG A 224 -9.49 -18.40 44.23
C ARG A 224 -8.58 -17.36 44.87
N ALA A 225 -9.13 -16.58 45.83
CA ALA A 225 -8.35 -15.62 46.61
C ALA A 225 -9.06 -15.29 47.96
N GLU A 226 -8.31 -14.69 48.87
CA GLU A 226 -8.83 -14.26 50.18
C GLU A 226 -9.74 -13.03 50.10
N THR A 227 -9.61 -12.24 49.04
CA THR A 227 -10.47 -11.08 48.78
C THR A 227 -11.19 -11.23 47.44
N ARG A 228 -12.38 -10.62 47.35
CA ARG A 228 -13.22 -10.62 46.16
C ARG A 228 -12.51 -9.99 44.97
N GLU A 229 -11.90 -8.84 45.19
CA GLU A 229 -11.19 -8.07 44.13
C GLU A 229 -10.01 -8.85 43.61
N LEU A 230 -9.29 -9.54 44.48
CA LEU A 230 -8.14 -10.35 44.07
C LEU A 230 -8.59 -11.60 43.27
N ALA A 231 -9.71 -12.23 43.68
CA ALA A 231 -10.27 -13.36 42.92
C ALA A 231 -10.72 -12.95 41.51
N ILE A 232 -11.37 -11.79 41.39
CA ILE A 232 -11.78 -11.21 40.09
C ILE A 232 -10.54 -10.87 39.21
N SER A 233 -9.52 -10.28 39.83
CA SER A 233 -8.28 -9.95 39.11
C SER A 233 -7.58 -11.22 38.60
N HIS A 234 -7.50 -12.26 39.41
CA HIS A 234 -6.94 -13.56 39.00
C HIS A 234 -7.77 -14.21 37.88
N ALA A 235 -9.09 -14.14 37.94
CA ALA A 235 -9.98 -14.63 36.88
C ALA A 235 -9.70 -13.92 35.54
N GLY A 236 -9.48 -12.60 35.57
CA GLY A 236 -9.09 -11.83 34.39
C GLY A 236 -7.77 -12.30 33.74
N VAL A 237 -6.78 -12.67 34.59
CA VAL A 237 -5.50 -13.22 34.12
C VAL A 237 -5.67 -14.60 33.47
N LEU A 238 -6.47 -15.47 34.10
CA LEU A 238 -6.77 -16.80 33.56
C LEU A 238 -7.50 -16.70 32.22
N LEU A 239 -8.50 -15.82 32.15
CA LEU A 239 -9.22 -15.55 30.90
C LEU A 239 -8.29 -15.07 29.79
N LEU A 240 -7.44 -14.08 30.08
CA LEU A 240 -6.47 -13.56 29.08
C LEU A 240 -5.53 -14.66 28.58
N ARG A 241 -5.07 -15.54 29.49
CA ARG A 241 -4.19 -16.67 29.13
C ARG A 241 -4.91 -17.68 28.25
N ALA A 242 -6.15 -18.03 28.57
CA ALA A 242 -6.96 -18.94 27.76
C ALA A 242 -7.23 -18.40 26.37
N LEU A 243 -7.57 -17.10 26.27
CA LEU A 243 -7.77 -16.40 25.00
C LEU A 243 -6.49 -16.36 24.16
N ALA A 244 -5.34 -16.09 24.77
CA ALA A 244 -4.05 -16.09 24.07
C ALA A 244 -3.67 -17.49 23.55
N GLN A 245 -3.92 -18.54 24.33
CA GLN A 245 -3.68 -19.91 23.89
C GLN A 245 -4.60 -20.32 22.74
N ALA A 246 -5.88 -19.99 22.80
CA ALA A 246 -6.83 -20.24 21.72
C ALA A 246 -6.41 -19.51 20.43
N ALA A 247 -5.94 -18.24 20.54
CA ALA A 247 -5.44 -17.48 19.41
C ALA A 247 -4.20 -18.15 18.77
N GLN A 248 -3.22 -18.60 19.58
CA GLN A 248 -2.03 -19.27 19.07
C GLN A 248 -2.34 -20.60 18.37
N ARG A 249 -3.35 -21.34 18.86
CA ARG A 249 -3.76 -22.64 18.28
C ARG A 249 -4.76 -22.50 17.13
N GLY A 250 -5.26 -21.29 16.86
CA GLY A 250 -6.33 -21.05 15.86
C GLY A 250 -7.67 -21.70 16.26
N GLU A 251 -7.87 -21.97 17.56
CA GLU A 251 -9.10 -22.54 18.10
C GLU A 251 -10.23 -21.50 18.14
N ARG A 252 -11.47 -21.99 18.06
CA ARG A 252 -12.64 -21.10 18.21
C ARG A 252 -12.81 -20.73 19.67
N VAL A 253 -12.86 -19.44 19.95
CA VAL A 253 -13.17 -18.89 21.27
C VAL A 253 -14.68 -18.97 21.51
N PRO A 254 -15.14 -19.46 22.69
CA PRO A 254 -16.56 -19.44 23.03
C PRO A 254 -17.12 -18.02 22.98
N THR A 255 -18.35 -17.87 22.54
CA THR A 255 -19.10 -16.63 22.68
C THR A 255 -19.60 -16.53 24.13
N PRO A 256 -19.60 -15.32 24.74
CA PRO A 256 -20.15 -15.14 26.09
C PRO A 256 -21.55 -15.73 26.23
N GLY A 257 -21.69 -16.70 27.12
CA GLY A 257 -22.95 -17.40 27.35
C GLY A 257 -23.84 -16.73 28.40
N GLU A 258 -25.02 -17.29 28.65
CA GLU A 258 -25.88 -16.88 29.73
C GLU A 258 -25.53 -17.64 31.01
N LEU A 259 -25.55 -16.92 32.15
CA LEU A 259 -25.31 -17.54 33.46
C LEU A 259 -26.56 -18.28 33.94
N PRO A 260 -26.40 -19.40 34.67
CA PRO A 260 -27.53 -20.10 35.31
C PRO A 260 -28.35 -19.19 36.20
N ALA A 261 -29.65 -19.44 36.29
CA ALA A 261 -30.61 -18.54 36.97
C ALA A 261 -30.44 -18.41 38.51
N ASN A 262 -29.85 -19.42 39.16
CA ASN A 262 -29.75 -19.53 40.63
C ASN A 262 -28.36 -19.14 41.20
N ILE A 263 -27.87 -17.95 40.88
CA ILE A 263 -26.54 -17.52 41.30
C ILE A 263 -26.62 -16.21 42.07
N ASP A 264 -26.03 -16.19 43.27
CA ASP A 264 -26.12 -15.08 44.23
C ASP A 264 -25.34 -13.83 43.74
N GLU A 265 -24.20 -14.00 43.09
CA GLU A 265 -23.41 -12.87 42.58
C GLU A 265 -22.90 -13.11 41.17
N ARG A 266 -23.15 -12.16 40.26
CA ARG A 266 -22.73 -12.14 38.87
C ARG A 266 -21.73 -11.03 38.60
N VAL A 267 -20.65 -11.29 37.93
CA VAL A 267 -19.67 -10.31 37.52
C VAL A 267 -19.30 -10.48 36.05
N MET A 268 -18.89 -9.42 35.40
CA MET A 268 -18.34 -9.44 34.06
C MET A 268 -16.82 -9.33 34.12
N ILE A 269 -16.11 -10.32 33.63
CA ILE A 269 -14.66 -10.33 33.61
C ILE A 269 -14.20 -9.81 32.25
N CYS A 270 -13.56 -8.65 32.26
CA CYS A 270 -12.97 -8.06 31.07
C CYS A 270 -11.49 -8.48 30.95
N PRO A 271 -11.05 -9.07 29.82
CA PRO A 271 -9.66 -9.49 29.67
C PRO A 271 -8.65 -8.34 29.68
N LEU A 272 -9.09 -7.09 29.50
CA LEU A 272 -8.20 -5.93 29.33
C LEU A 272 -8.19 -4.91 30.49
N THR A 273 -8.88 -5.16 31.58
CA THR A 273 -8.98 -4.17 32.69
C THR A 273 -7.75 -4.08 33.58
N ASN A 274 -6.73 -4.91 33.41
CA ASN A 274 -5.55 -4.89 34.26
C ASN A 274 -4.37 -4.20 33.53
N SER A 275 -4.14 -2.92 33.84
CA SER A 275 -3.09 -2.07 33.23
C SER A 275 -1.65 -2.62 33.33
N GLN A 276 -1.37 -3.52 34.27
CA GLN A 276 -0.07 -4.18 34.41
C GLN A 276 0.19 -5.26 33.34
N PHE A 277 -0.83 -5.74 32.64
CA PHE A 277 -0.70 -6.79 31.62
C PHE A 277 -0.60 -6.24 30.19
N MET A 278 -0.99 -5.00 29.92
CA MET A 278 -0.81 -4.38 28.59
C MET A 278 0.66 -4.32 28.17
N THR A 279 1.59 -4.16 29.12
CA THR A 279 3.04 -4.14 28.85
C THR A 279 3.59 -5.54 28.51
N LYS A 280 3.04 -6.60 29.07
CA LYS A 280 3.45 -7.99 28.80
C LYS A 280 2.76 -8.60 27.57
N ALA A 281 1.52 -8.25 27.29
CA ALA A 281 0.80 -8.70 26.10
C ALA A 281 1.46 -8.17 24.82
N ASN A 282 1.91 -6.91 24.81
CA ASN A 282 2.66 -6.35 23.68
C ASN A 282 3.99 -7.08 23.38
N SER A 283 4.66 -7.65 24.39
CA SER A 283 5.88 -8.43 24.18
C SER A 283 5.63 -9.82 23.58
N ILE A 284 4.43 -10.37 23.74
CA ILE A 284 4.05 -11.71 23.20
C ILE A 284 3.60 -11.59 21.73
N PHE A 285 2.96 -10.47 21.34
CA PHE A 285 2.50 -10.24 19.98
C PHE A 285 3.59 -9.73 19.01
N ILE A 286 4.70 -9.19 19.52
CA ILE A 286 5.80 -8.64 18.71
C ILE A 286 6.89 -9.71 18.40
N SER A 287 6.92 -10.85 19.11
CA SER A 287 7.93 -11.91 18.90
C SER A 287 7.54 -12.99 17.87
N SER A 288 6.45 -12.81 17.12
CA SER A 288 5.96 -13.76 16.10
C SER A 288 5.66 -13.09 14.74
N SER A 289 6.51 -12.10 14.35
CA SER A 289 6.55 -11.54 12.98
C SER A 289 7.83 -11.96 12.29
#